data_075cfa3b2e69dd9968c68deda6248b78
#
_entry.id   075cfa3b2e69dd9968c68deda6248b78
#
_cell.length_a   1.000
_cell.length_b   1.000
_cell.length_c   1.000
_cell.angle_alpha   90.00
_cell.angle_beta   90.00
_cell.angle_gamma   90.00
#
_symmetry.space_group_name_H-M   'P 1'
#
loop_
_entity.id
_entity.type
_entity.pdbx_description
1 polymer ?
#
loop_
_entity_poly.entity_id
_entity_poly.type
_entity_poly.pdbx_seq_one_letter_code
_entity_poly.pdbx_strand_id
1 'polypeptide(L)'
;MNEILNVKGLSAGYGPLRVIHDLDLIVKAGERVGIVGLNGHGKTTLFYAIAGLTHWQRGSILLNGKQIGRTRSQGPGRYTHLVVKEGIAIMPQGDEIFHGLTVEEHLDSGAYTKESWKNRKEKREQVLEIFEPLKNLLHTPVGKLSGGERRMVSIGRGMMSDSKLYMADEPTLGLAPKIGKGVLGALLKIDLTNSAMIIAEQNVALLEGKVDRIIGMHAGKLKGEASASLSMGIKN
;
A
#
# COMPACT_ATOMS: atom_id res chain seq x y z
N MET A 1 10.72 16.06 12.17
CA MET A 1 9.62 15.17 11.71
C MET A 1 10.08 13.73 11.87
N ASN A 2 9.25 12.88 12.44
CA ASN A 2 9.61 11.49 12.75
C ASN A 2 9.61 10.64 11.48
N GLU A 3 10.66 9.83 11.25
CA GLU A 3 10.74 8.90 10.12
C GLU A 3 9.86 7.67 10.42
N ILE A 4 8.89 7.41 9.59
CA ILE A 4 8.07 6.19 9.66
C ILE A 4 8.78 5.04 8.96
N LEU A 5 9.29 5.27 7.74
CA LEU A 5 10.05 4.28 6.99
C LEU A 5 11.42 4.83 6.64
N ASN A 6 12.45 4.01 6.85
CA ASN A 6 13.81 4.30 6.39
C ASN A 6 14.39 3.04 5.76
N VAL A 7 14.57 3.08 4.46
CA VAL A 7 15.16 2.01 3.63
C VAL A 7 16.52 2.47 3.17
N LYS A 8 17.55 1.63 3.37
CA LYS A 8 18.94 1.91 2.96
C LYS A 8 19.55 0.74 2.23
N GLY A 9 20.07 0.99 1.03
CA GLY A 9 20.79 0.02 0.21
C GLY A 9 19.96 -1.21 -0.13
N LEU A 10 18.63 -1.06 -0.27
CA LEU A 10 17.74 -2.19 -0.48
C LEU A 10 17.98 -2.83 -1.84
N SER A 11 18.30 -4.12 -1.82
CA SER A 11 18.29 -4.99 -2.99
C SER A 11 17.42 -6.19 -2.69
N ALA A 12 16.55 -6.55 -3.63
CA ALA A 12 15.60 -7.64 -3.41
C ALA A 12 15.23 -8.33 -4.73
N GLY A 13 14.72 -9.57 -4.64
CA GLY A 13 14.33 -10.30 -5.83
C GLY A 13 13.77 -11.69 -5.56
N TYR A 14 13.66 -12.47 -6.63
CA TYR A 14 13.06 -13.80 -6.66
C TYR A 14 13.98 -14.81 -7.31
N GLY A 15 14.35 -15.88 -6.58
CA GLY A 15 15.35 -16.84 -7.08
C GLY A 15 16.63 -16.13 -7.53
N PRO A 16 17.12 -16.33 -8.74
CA PRO A 16 18.30 -15.65 -9.26
C PRO A 16 18.05 -14.22 -9.75
N LEU A 17 16.79 -13.81 -9.91
CA LEU A 17 16.43 -12.52 -10.47
C LEU A 17 16.50 -11.43 -9.40
N ARG A 18 17.37 -10.45 -9.58
CA ARG A 18 17.41 -9.22 -8.81
C ARG A 18 16.52 -8.17 -9.47
N VAL A 19 15.52 -7.68 -8.75
CA VAL A 19 14.53 -6.70 -9.25
C VAL A 19 14.78 -5.32 -8.68
N ILE A 20 15.09 -5.22 -7.38
CA ILE A 20 15.43 -3.96 -6.69
C ILE A 20 16.94 -3.84 -6.58
N HIS A 21 17.49 -2.67 -6.90
CA HIS A 21 18.92 -2.43 -7.04
C HIS A 21 19.38 -1.26 -6.18
N ASP A 22 19.88 -1.55 -4.97
CA ASP A 22 20.55 -0.59 -4.09
C ASP A 22 19.74 0.70 -3.89
N LEU A 23 18.52 0.53 -3.36
CA LEU A 23 17.49 1.57 -3.29
C LEU A 23 17.43 2.16 -1.89
N ASP A 24 17.42 3.49 -1.82
CA ASP A 24 17.17 4.27 -0.60
C ASP A 24 15.81 4.96 -0.67
N LEU A 25 15.08 4.94 0.45
CA LEU A 25 13.79 5.62 0.56
C LEU A 25 13.52 5.99 2.03
N ILE A 26 13.21 7.25 2.28
CA ILE A 26 12.74 7.72 3.58
C ILE A 26 11.31 8.23 3.42
N VAL A 27 10.40 7.87 4.34
CA VAL A 27 9.03 8.39 4.41
C VAL A 27 8.77 8.86 5.83
N LYS A 28 8.24 10.07 5.97
CA LYS A 28 8.01 10.75 7.25
C LYS A 28 6.57 10.60 7.72
N ALA A 29 6.32 10.80 9.01
CA ALA A 29 4.97 10.87 9.56
C ALA A 29 4.16 12.00 8.88
N GLY A 30 2.91 11.71 8.57
CA GLY A 30 2.02 12.61 7.83
C GLY A 30 2.19 12.55 6.31
N GLU A 31 3.25 11.92 5.81
CA GLU A 31 3.63 12.01 4.39
C GLU A 31 2.89 10.98 3.52
N ARG A 32 2.44 11.46 2.35
CA ARG A 32 1.95 10.65 1.23
C ARG A 32 2.97 10.69 0.10
N VAL A 33 3.58 9.56 -0.22
CA VAL A 33 4.59 9.44 -1.27
C VAL A 33 3.99 8.69 -2.46
N GLY A 34 4.03 9.29 -3.64
CA GLY A 34 3.72 8.62 -4.89
C GLY A 34 4.96 7.94 -5.49
N ILE A 35 4.86 6.67 -5.86
CA ILE A 35 5.89 5.98 -6.65
C ILE A 35 5.32 5.71 -8.04
N VAL A 36 5.91 6.32 -9.07
CA VAL A 36 5.39 6.23 -10.43
C VAL A 36 6.38 5.51 -11.34
N GLY A 37 5.87 4.57 -12.13
CA GLY A 37 6.67 3.81 -13.09
C GLY A 37 5.82 2.83 -13.90
N LEU A 38 6.34 2.42 -15.05
CA LEU A 38 5.68 1.42 -15.90
C LEU A 38 5.58 0.06 -15.21
N ASN A 39 4.74 -0.82 -15.74
CA ASN A 39 4.66 -2.21 -15.28
C ASN A 39 6.02 -2.90 -15.46
N GLY A 40 6.39 -3.74 -14.49
CA GLY A 40 7.69 -4.42 -14.47
C GLY A 40 8.85 -3.56 -13.92
N HIS A 41 8.66 -2.28 -13.59
CA HIS A 41 9.73 -1.44 -13.05
C HIS A 41 10.06 -1.71 -11.57
N GLY A 42 9.32 -2.60 -10.88
CA GLY A 42 9.66 -3.08 -9.54
C GLY A 42 8.81 -2.48 -8.41
N LYS A 43 7.75 -1.71 -8.69
CA LYS A 43 6.87 -1.08 -7.67
C LYS A 43 6.32 -2.11 -6.67
N THR A 44 5.64 -3.13 -7.17
CA THR A 44 5.13 -4.25 -6.35
C THR A 44 6.24 -4.97 -5.61
N THR A 45 7.39 -5.18 -6.27
CA THR A 45 8.54 -5.84 -5.62
C THR A 45 9.12 -5.01 -4.48
N LEU A 46 9.13 -3.68 -4.60
CA LEU A 46 9.52 -2.80 -3.49
C LEU A 46 8.57 -2.98 -2.29
N PHE A 47 7.25 -2.98 -2.52
CA PHE A 47 6.28 -3.20 -1.45
C PHE A 47 6.42 -4.58 -0.82
N TYR A 48 6.62 -5.60 -1.62
CA TYR A 48 6.85 -6.96 -1.13
C TYR A 48 8.18 -7.10 -0.39
N ALA A 49 9.22 -6.38 -0.80
CA ALA A 49 10.48 -6.37 -0.06
C ALA A 49 10.30 -5.71 1.31
N ILE A 50 9.61 -4.58 1.40
CA ILE A 50 9.30 -3.91 2.67
C ILE A 50 8.48 -4.83 3.58
N ALA A 51 7.54 -5.59 3.03
CA ALA A 51 6.69 -6.53 3.78
C ALA A 51 7.35 -7.88 4.08
N GLY A 52 8.56 -8.14 3.57
CA GLY A 52 9.27 -9.41 3.75
C GLY A 52 8.69 -10.57 2.92
N LEU A 53 8.08 -10.28 1.77
CA LEU A 53 7.45 -11.24 0.86
C LEU A 53 8.36 -11.66 -0.31
N THR A 54 9.50 -11.01 -0.51
CA THR A 54 10.47 -11.41 -1.55
C THR A 54 11.26 -12.65 -1.14
N HIS A 55 11.80 -13.39 -2.11
CA HIS A 55 12.61 -14.59 -1.84
C HIS A 55 13.89 -14.25 -1.07
N TRP A 56 14.51 -13.13 -1.36
CA TRP A 56 15.68 -12.61 -0.66
C TRP A 56 15.70 -11.08 -0.69
N GLN A 57 16.39 -10.51 0.28
CA GLN A 57 16.67 -9.08 0.33
C GLN A 57 17.99 -8.80 1.04
N ARG A 58 18.59 -7.66 0.73
CA ARG A 58 19.79 -7.09 1.37
C ARG A 58 19.52 -5.62 1.65
N GLY A 59 20.32 -5.01 2.50
CA GLY A 59 20.12 -3.64 2.96
C GLY A 59 19.38 -3.59 4.30
N SER A 60 18.94 -2.42 4.68
CA SER A 60 18.27 -2.15 5.96
C SER A 60 16.89 -1.57 5.71
N ILE A 61 15.89 -2.02 6.46
CA ILE A 61 14.54 -1.47 6.47
C ILE A 61 14.17 -1.22 7.92
N LEU A 62 13.99 0.05 8.28
CA LEU A 62 13.50 0.47 9.60
C LEU A 62 12.08 0.98 9.47
N LEU A 63 11.18 0.48 10.31
CA LEU A 63 9.84 1.02 10.50
C LEU A 63 9.76 1.65 11.88
N ASN A 64 9.51 2.94 11.93
CA ASN A 64 9.47 3.72 13.18
C ASN A 64 10.71 3.48 14.06
N GLY A 65 11.91 3.49 13.44
CA GLY A 65 13.19 3.23 14.07
C GLY A 65 13.51 1.77 14.39
N LYS A 66 12.57 0.84 14.22
CA LYS A 66 12.77 -0.58 14.48
C LYS A 66 13.11 -1.32 13.19
N GLN A 67 14.19 -2.12 13.23
CA GLN A 67 14.56 -2.97 12.10
C GLN A 67 13.48 -3.99 11.81
N ILE A 68 12.93 -3.94 10.59
CA ILE A 68 12.01 -4.93 10.03
C ILE A 68 12.68 -5.62 8.85
N GLY A 69 12.32 -6.87 8.59
CA GLY A 69 12.99 -7.66 7.57
C GLY A 69 14.37 -8.15 8.03
N ARG A 70 14.88 -9.15 7.37
CA ARG A 70 16.21 -9.72 7.66
C ARG A 70 17.10 -9.65 6.42
N THR A 71 18.38 -9.41 6.67
CA THR A 71 19.43 -9.38 5.65
C THR A 71 19.78 -10.74 5.05
N ARG A 72 19.24 -11.86 5.58
CA ARG A 72 19.46 -13.21 5.06
C ARG A 72 18.14 -13.89 4.73
N SER A 73 18.03 -14.38 3.52
CA SER A 73 16.90 -15.12 2.98
C SER A 73 16.59 -16.37 3.79
N GLN A 74 15.39 -16.43 4.34
CA GLN A 74 14.82 -17.65 4.93
C GLN A 74 13.49 -18.05 4.26
N GLY A 75 13.32 -17.68 3.00
CA GLY A 75 12.14 -17.94 2.20
C GLY A 75 11.06 -16.84 2.32
N PRO A 76 10.23 -16.70 1.29
CA PRO A 76 9.18 -15.68 1.22
C PRO A 76 8.13 -15.91 2.32
N GLY A 77 7.65 -14.82 2.91
CA GLY A 77 6.53 -14.83 3.86
C GLY A 77 6.84 -15.31 5.28
N ARG A 78 8.02 -15.87 5.56
CA ARG A 78 8.31 -16.47 6.88
C ARG A 78 8.25 -15.49 8.05
N TYR A 79 8.46 -14.21 7.78
CA TYR A 79 8.45 -13.14 8.79
C TYR A 79 7.38 -12.07 8.55
N THR A 80 6.58 -12.22 7.51
CA THR A 80 5.55 -11.24 7.13
C THR A 80 4.60 -10.95 8.29
N HIS A 81 4.21 -11.97 9.05
CA HIS A 81 3.35 -11.78 10.22
C HIS A 81 3.98 -10.91 11.31
N LEU A 82 5.32 -10.90 11.44
CA LEU A 82 6.03 -9.99 12.36
C LEU A 82 6.05 -8.58 11.81
N VAL A 83 6.32 -8.44 10.50
CA VAL A 83 6.32 -7.14 9.82
C VAL A 83 4.94 -6.49 9.89
N VAL A 84 3.88 -7.27 9.66
CA VAL A 84 2.49 -6.82 9.78
C VAL A 84 2.17 -6.38 11.22
N LYS A 85 2.64 -7.11 12.24
CA LYS A 85 2.48 -6.72 13.65
C LYS A 85 3.17 -5.40 14.01
N GLU A 86 4.24 -5.02 13.30
CA GLU A 86 4.90 -3.73 13.48
C GLU A 86 4.10 -2.56 12.88
N GLY A 87 3.05 -2.85 12.13
CA GLY A 87 2.10 -1.86 11.60
C GLY A 87 2.30 -1.53 10.12
N ILE A 88 2.46 -2.53 9.26
CA ILE A 88 2.38 -2.37 7.81
C ILE A 88 1.07 -2.94 7.29
N ALA A 89 0.35 -2.14 6.48
CA ALA A 89 -0.77 -2.60 5.67
C ALA A 89 -0.43 -2.50 4.19
N ILE A 90 -0.63 -3.60 3.47
CA ILE A 90 -0.58 -3.62 2.00
C ILE A 90 -1.99 -3.72 1.47
N MET A 91 -2.31 -2.84 0.53
CA MET A 91 -3.48 -2.91 -0.34
C MET A 91 -2.95 -3.35 -1.72
N PRO A 92 -3.02 -4.66 -2.03
CA PRO A 92 -2.33 -5.21 -3.19
C PRO A 92 -2.99 -4.81 -4.49
N GLN A 93 -2.28 -5.00 -5.59
CA GLN A 93 -2.84 -4.87 -6.93
C GLN A 93 -3.97 -5.89 -7.14
N GLY A 94 -5.07 -5.50 -7.78
CA GLY A 94 -6.22 -6.37 -7.98
C GLY A 94 -7.14 -6.46 -6.75
N ASP A 95 -8.06 -7.40 -6.76
CA ASP A 95 -9.10 -7.48 -5.74
C ASP A 95 -8.65 -8.26 -4.50
N GLU A 96 -7.86 -9.33 -4.67
CA GLU A 96 -7.40 -10.26 -3.61
C GLU A 96 -8.45 -10.49 -2.50
N ILE A 97 -9.63 -10.97 -2.92
CA ILE A 97 -10.79 -11.15 -2.06
C ILE A 97 -10.98 -12.61 -1.62
N PHE A 98 -11.62 -12.80 -0.49
CA PHE A 98 -12.13 -14.09 -0.02
C PHE A 98 -13.59 -14.26 -0.47
N HIS A 99 -13.81 -14.94 -1.60
CA HIS A 99 -15.11 -15.01 -2.30
C HIS A 99 -16.28 -15.47 -1.42
N GLY A 100 -16.03 -16.31 -0.43
CA GLY A 100 -17.04 -16.86 0.48
C GLY A 100 -17.46 -15.96 1.62
N LEU A 101 -16.69 -14.89 1.89
CA LEU A 101 -17.02 -13.95 2.95
C LEU A 101 -18.00 -12.89 2.46
N THR A 102 -18.84 -12.41 3.36
CA THR A 102 -19.62 -11.18 3.16
C THR A 102 -18.71 -9.95 3.18
N VAL A 103 -19.21 -8.80 2.72
CA VAL A 103 -18.48 -7.52 2.81
C VAL A 103 -18.10 -7.23 4.26
N GLU A 104 -19.02 -7.41 5.20
CA GLU A 104 -18.76 -7.21 6.63
C GLU A 104 -17.61 -8.07 7.15
N GLU A 105 -17.67 -9.38 6.92
CA GLU A 105 -16.64 -10.32 7.35
C GLU A 105 -15.30 -10.06 6.68
N HIS A 106 -15.33 -9.67 5.41
CA HIS A 106 -14.13 -9.35 4.66
C HIS A 106 -13.46 -8.07 5.20
N LEU A 107 -14.22 -7.02 5.50
CA LEU A 107 -13.70 -5.82 6.16
C LEU A 107 -13.14 -6.18 7.53
N ASP A 108 -13.92 -6.85 8.37
CA ASP A 108 -13.51 -7.23 9.72
C ASP A 108 -12.22 -8.07 9.76
N SER A 109 -11.97 -8.88 8.72
CA SER A 109 -10.70 -9.63 8.58
C SER A 109 -9.46 -8.74 8.51
N GLY A 110 -9.61 -7.45 8.14
CA GLY A 110 -8.54 -6.46 8.14
C GLY A 110 -8.18 -5.94 9.53
N ALA A 111 -9.04 -6.12 10.52
CA ALA A 111 -8.81 -5.76 11.92
C ALA A 111 -8.09 -6.89 12.69
N TYR A 112 -6.91 -7.30 12.22
CA TYR A 112 -6.20 -8.50 12.70
C TYR A 112 -5.39 -8.30 13.99
N THR A 113 -5.22 -7.07 14.48
CA THR A 113 -4.60 -6.81 15.79
C THR A 113 -5.65 -6.85 16.89
N LYS A 114 -5.22 -7.13 18.13
CA LYS A 114 -6.13 -7.17 19.28
C LYS A 114 -6.86 -5.83 19.48
N GLU A 115 -6.20 -4.73 19.21
CA GLU A 115 -6.75 -3.38 19.35
C GLU A 115 -7.68 -3.03 18.18
N SER A 116 -7.26 -3.24 16.94
CA SER A 116 -8.13 -3.00 15.78
C SER A 116 -9.37 -3.88 15.80
N TRP A 117 -9.27 -5.14 16.29
CA TRP A 117 -10.42 -6.03 16.46
C TRP A 117 -11.43 -5.50 17.48
N LYS A 118 -10.94 -4.93 18.59
CA LYS A 118 -11.80 -4.31 19.61
C LYS A 118 -12.61 -3.16 19.03
N ASN A 119 -12.00 -2.34 18.18
CA ASN A 119 -12.56 -1.13 17.58
C ASN A 119 -13.14 -1.36 16.17
N ARG A 120 -13.23 -2.63 15.70
CA ARG A 120 -13.54 -2.94 14.29
C ARG A 120 -14.89 -2.38 13.82
N LYS A 121 -15.89 -2.30 14.71
CA LYS A 121 -17.21 -1.76 14.33
C LYS A 121 -17.12 -0.28 13.96
N GLU A 122 -16.46 0.51 14.78
CA GLU A 122 -16.25 1.94 14.53
C GLU A 122 -15.41 2.16 13.26
N LYS A 123 -14.32 1.39 13.09
CA LYS A 123 -13.50 1.45 11.88
C LYS A 123 -14.28 1.07 10.63
N ARG A 124 -15.13 0.06 10.71
CA ARG A 124 -15.98 -0.34 9.60
C ARG A 124 -16.95 0.78 9.21
N GLU A 125 -17.57 1.46 10.17
CA GLU A 125 -18.40 2.64 9.87
C GLU A 125 -17.60 3.73 9.15
N GLN A 126 -16.39 4.04 9.61
CA GLN A 126 -15.50 4.99 8.92
C GLN A 126 -15.19 4.57 7.48
N VAL A 127 -14.91 3.28 7.24
CA VAL A 127 -14.70 2.74 5.89
C VAL A 127 -15.96 2.86 5.04
N LEU A 128 -17.15 2.61 5.62
CA LEU A 128 -18.43 2.72 4.93
C LEU A 128 -18.85 4.16 4.64
N GLU A 129 -18.41 5.12 5.45
CA GLU A 129 -18.60 6.55 5.15
C GLU A 129 -17.79 6.97 3.92
N ILE A 130 -16.64 6.35 3.72
CA ILE A 130 -15.76 6.59 2.57
C ILE A 130 -16.27 5.86 1.33
N PHE A 131 -16.70 4.61 1.49
CA PHE A 131 -17.22 3.74 0.43
C PHE A 131 -18.73 3.51 0.58
N GLU A 132 -19.52 4.58 0.46
CA GLU A 132 -20.97 4.54 0.60
C GLU A 132 -21.70 3.39 -0.12
N PRO A 133 -21.30 3.00 -1.36
CA PRO A 133 -21.95 1.87 -2.04
C PRO A 133 -21.91 0.55 -1.24
N LEU A 134 -20.91 0.36 -0.38
CA LEU A 134 -20.78 -0.85 0.42
C LEU A 134 -21.79 -0.94 1.58
N LYS A 135 -22.39 0.17 2.01
CA LYS A 135 -23.37 0.21 3.13
C LYS A 135 -24.54 -0.76 2.89
N ASN A 136 -25.05 -0.77 1.65
CA ASN A 136 -26.19 -1.63 1.29
C ASN A 136 -25.78 -3.08 0.92
N LEU A 137 -24.50 -3.37 0.95
CA LEU A 137 -23.93 -4.65 0.50
C LEU A 137 -23.26 -5.44 1.63
N LEU A 138 -23.37 -4.98 2.88
CA LEU A 138 -22.66 -5.56 4.03
C LEU A 138 -22.82 -7.07 4.17
N HIS A 139 -24.02 -7.58 3.93
CA HIS A 139 -24.31 -9.02 4.04
C HIS A 139 -24.22 -9.76 2.70
N THR A 140 -23.78 -9.07 1.64
CA THR A 140 -23.60 -9.68 0.32
C THR A 140 -22.25 -10.39 0.25
N PRO A 141 -22.19 -11.66 -0.23
CA PRO A 141 -20.92 -12.34 -0.49
C PRO A 141 -20.07 -11.54 -1.48
N VAL A 142 -18.78 -11.31 -1.16
CA VAL A 142 -17.90 -10.44 -1.96
C VAL A 142 -17.73 -10.96 -3.39
N GLY A 143 -17.82 -12.27 -3.60
CA GLY A 143 -17.79 -12.88 -4.93
C GLY A 143 -18.92 -12.45 -5.87
N LYS A 144 -20.03 -11.91 -5.35
CA LYS A 144 -21.20 -11.43 -6.14
C LYS A 144 -21.10 -9.94 -6.52
N LEU A 145 -20.11 -9.22 -6.02
CA LEU A 145 -19.93 -7.80 -6.25
C LEU A 145 -19.37 -7.50 -7.64
N SER A 146 -19.60 -6.30 -8.15
CA SER A 146 -18.89 -5.76 -9.30
C SER A 146 -17.38 -5.60 -9.03
N GLY A 147 -16.55 -5.51 -10.08
CA GLY A 147 -15.10 -5.31 -9.91
C GLY A 147 -14.76 -4.06 -9.11
N GLY A 148 -15.51 -2.96 -9.31
CA GLY A 148 -15.32 -1.73 -8.54
C GLY A 148 -15.66 -1.89 -7.05
N GLU A 149 -16.76 -2.56 -6.73
CA GLU A 149 -17.15 -2.84 -5.35
C GLU A 149 -16.17 -3.79 -4.67
N ARG A 150 -15.71 -4.85 -5.36
CA ARG A 150 -14.65 -5.73 -4.85
C ARG A 150 -13.38 -4.95 -4.52
N ARG A 151 -12.99 -4.01 -5.40
CA ARG A 151 -11.83 -3.16 -5.16
C ARG A 151 -12.02 -2.27 -3.93
N MET A 152 -13.20 -1.68 -3.74
CA MET A 152 -13.52 -0.91 -2.53
C MET A 152 -13.42 -1.77 -1.27
N VAL A 153 -13.91 -3.02 -1.30
CA VAL A 153 -13.81 -3.98 -0.19
C VAL A 153 -12.35 -4.33 0.11
N SER A 154 -11.54 -4.62 -0.93
CA SER A 154 -10.11 -4.95 -0.78
C SER A 154 -9.33 -3.81 -0.14
N ILE A 155 -9.55 -2.58 -0.58
CA ILE A 155 -8.92 -1.38 -0.02
C ILE A 155 -9.44 -1.09 1.39
N GLY A 156 -10.77 -1.16 1.57
CA GLY A 156 -11.41 -0.97 2.87
C GLY A 156 -10.87 -1.93 3.92
N ARG A 157 -10.60 -3.19 3.57
CA ARG A 157 -9.93 -4.16 4.45
C ARG A 157 -8.57 -3.64 4.93
N GLY A 158 -7.77 -3.06 4.04
CA GLY A 158 -6.47 -2.47 4.43
C GLY A 158 -6.61 -1.27 5.38
N MET A 159 -7.73 -0.52 5.27
CA MET A 159 -8.02 0.62 6.15
C MET A 159 -8.48 0.20 7.55
N MET A 160 -8.93 -1.04 7.74
CA MET A 160 -9.37 -1.57 9.04
C MET A 160 -8.21 -1.75 10.03
N SER A 161 -6.97 -1.73 9.59
CA SER A 161 -5.79 -1.87 10.45
C SER A 161 -5.33 -0.50 10.99
N ASP A 162 -4.75 -0.49 12.20
CA ASP A 162 -4.04 0.67 12.76
C ASP A 162 -2.57 0.61 12.33
N SER A 163 -2.32 0.87 11.05
CA SER A 163 -0.97 0.73 10.50
C SER A 163 -0.16 2.01 10.60
N LYS A 164 1.15 1.85 10.76
CA LYS A 164 2.14 2.94 10.71
C LYS A 164 2.50 3.29 9.27
N LEU A 165 2.43 2.29 8.38
CA LEU A 165 2.69 2.46 6.97
C LEU A 165 1.60 1.78 6.15
N TYR A 166 0.92 2.55 5.33
CA TYR A 166 -0.03 2.08 4.33
C TYR A 166 0.66 2.05 2.96
N MET A 167 0.57 0.93 2.26
CA MET A 167 1.14 0.77 0.92
C MET A 167 0.04 0.33 -0.03
N ALA A 168 -0.35 1.20 -0.97
CA ALA A 168 -1.37 0.91 -1.98
C ALA A 168 -0.73 0.68 -3.35
N ASP A 169 -0.85 -0.55 -3.86
CA ASP A 169 -0.27 -0.97 -5.13
C ASP A 169 -1.30 -0.87 -6.26
N GLU A 170 -1.09 0.09 -7.14
CA GLU A 170 -1.95 0.41 -8.29
C GLU A 170 -3.46 0.38 -7.94
N PRO A 171 -3.89 1.19 -6.96
CA PRO A 171 -5.25 1.12 -6.44
C PRO A 171 -6.33 1.43 -7.49
N THR A 172 -5.97 2.09 -8.59
CA THR A 172 -6.92 2.48 -9.65
C THR A 172 -6.91 1.56 -10.86
N LEU A 173 -6.01 0.58 -10.91
CA LEU A 173 -5.84 -0.29 -12.07
C LEU A 173 -7.12 -1.08 -12.40
N GLY A 174 -7.51 -1.07 -13.68
CA GLY A 174 -8.67 -1.82 -14.18
C GLY A 174 -10.03 -1.21 -13.81
N LEU A 175 -10.06 -0.06 -13.15
CA LEU A 175 -11.30 0.63 -12.77
C LEU A 175 -11.71 1.69 -13.79
N ALA A 176 -13.02 1.86 -13.95
CA ALA A 176 -13.56 3.01 -14.68
C ALA A 176 -13.05 4.31 -14.03
N PRO A 177 -12.76 5.36 -14.80
CA PRO A 177 -12.11 6.58 -14.30
C PRO A 177 -12.82 7.24 -13.10
N LYS A 178 -14.14 7.22 -13.07
CA LYS A 178 -14.93 7.77 -11.95
C LYS A 178 -14.72 6.97 -10.67
N ILE A 179 -14.70 5.64 -10.77
CA ILE A 179 -14.49 4.72 -9.62
C ILE A 179 -13.05 4.85 -9.12
N GLY A 180 -12.07 4.84 -10.03
CA GLY A 180 -10.66 5.01 -9.66
C GLY A 180 -10.38 6.32 -8.91
N LYS A 181 -10.99 7.44 -9.37
CA LYS A 181 -10.91 8.72 -8.64
C LYS A 181 -11.54 8.63 -7.25
N GLY A 182 -12.67 7.93 -7.10
CA GLY A 182 -13.31 7.70 -5.80
C GLY A 182 -12.42 6.90 -4.86
N VAL A 183 -11.85 5.80 -5.34
CA VAL A 183 -10.94 4.94 -4.60
C VAL A 183 -9.69 5.71 -4.15
N LEU A 184 -9.06 6.46 -5.04
CA LEU A 184 -7.91 7.28 -4.68
C LEU A 184 -8.30 8.37 -3.67
N GLY A 185 -9.45 9.04 -3.88
CA GLY A 185 -9.99 10.01 -2.92
C GLY A 185 -10.22 9.41 -1.53
N ALA A 186 -10.63 8.14 -1.46
CA ALA A 186 -10.78 7.40 -0.22
C ALA A 186 -9.45 7.21 0.51
N LEU A 187 -8.42 6.75 -0.19
CA LEU A 187 -7.07 6.59 0.37
C LEU A 187 -6.52 7.91 0.91
N LEU A 188 -6.77 9.02 0.22
CA LEU A 188 -6.31 10.34 0.64
C LEU A 188 -7.03 10.89 1.89
N LYS A 189 -8.16 10.31 2.29
CA LYS A 189 -8.87 10.65 3.53
C LYS A 189 -8.34 9.93 4.77
N ILE A 190 -7.47 8.94 4.62
CA ILE A 190 -6.86 8.24 5.76
C ILE A 190 -6.06 9.26 6.59
N ASP A 191 -6.33 9.30 7.89
CA ASP A 191 -5.54 10.11 8.82
C ASP A 191 -4.13 9.55 8.96
N LEU A 192 -3.13 10.37 8.68
CA LEU A 192 -1.71 10.01 8.75
C LEU A 192 -0.96 10.74 9.87
N THR A 193 -1.64 11.25 10.88
CA THR A 193 -1.00 12.02 11.99
C THR A 193 0.21 11.27 12.58
N ASN A 194 0.12 9.95 12.75
CA ASN A 194 1.19 9.10 13.29
C ASN A 194 1.59 7.96 12.35
N SER A 195 1.29 8.09 11.07
CA SER A 195 1.51 7.08 10.04
C SER A 195 1.97 7.74 8.74
N ALA A 196 2.22 6.93 7.72
CA ALA A 196 2.58 7.40 6.40
C ALA A 196 1.93 6.53 5.32
N MET A 197 1.91 7.01 4.09
CA MET A 197 1.36 6.27 2.96
C MET A 197 2.28 6.29 1.76
N ILE A 198 2.41 5.16 1.09
CA ILE A 198 3.04 5.05 -0.22
C ILE A 198 1.99 4.56 -1.21
N ILE A 199 1.81 5.27 -2.31
CA ILE A 199 0.90 4.89 -3.39
C ILE A 199 1.72 4.65 -4.65
N ALA A 200 1.73 3.42 -5.14
CA ALA A 200 2.33 3.09 -6.43
C ALA A 200 1.28 3.23 -7.52
N GLU A 201 1.61 3.92 -8.60
CA GLU A 201 0.74 4.11 -9.76
C GLU A 201 1.56 4.10 -11.06
N GLN A 202 0.90 3.82 -12.18
CA GLN A 202 1.50 3.96 -13.49
C GLN A 202 1.29 5.37 -14.06
N ASN A 203 0.13 5.95 -13.83
CA ASN A 203 -0.24 7.26 -14.35
C ASN A 203 0.03 8.35 -13.32
N VAL A 204 1.06 9.16 -13.56
CA VAL A 204 1.47 10.27 -12.69
C VAL A 204 0.34 11.28 -12.45
N ALA A 205 -0.48 11.58 -13.47
CA ALA A 205 -1.57 12.55 -13.36
C ALA A 205 -2.62 12.19 -12.28
N LEU A 206 -2.68 10.92 -11.87
CA LEU A 206 -3.57 10.51 -10.77
C LEU A 206 -3.07 11.02 -9.41
N LEU A 207 -1.77 11.21 -9.24
CA LEU A 207 -1.13 11.58 -7.97
C LEU A 207 -0.73 13.05 -7.90
N GLU A 208 -0.58 13.73 -9.05
CA GLU A 208 -0.23 15.15 -9.09
C GLU A 208 -1.18 16.03 -8.28
N GLY A 209 -0.61 16.87 -7.41
CA GLY A 209 -1.36 17.74 -6.51
C GLY A 209 -2.12 17.04 -5.37
N LYS A 210 -1.96 15.72 -5.20
CA LYS A 210 -2.67 14.93 -4.19
C LYS A 210 -1.77 14.23 -3.18
N VAL A 211 -0.49 14.12 -3.49
CA VAL A 211 0.55 13.55 -2.60
C VAL A 211 1.63 14.58 -2.36
N ASP A 212 2.43 14.42 -1.30
CA ASP A 212 3.42 15.42 -0.91
C ASP A 212 4.62 15.44 -1.85
N ARG A 213 5.01 14.25 -2.37
CA ARG A 213 6.04 14.12 -3.41
C ARG A 213 5.81 12.89 -4.28
N ILE A 214 6.36 12.94 -5.47
CA ILE A 214 6.32 11.86 -6.46
C ILE A 214 7.75 11.46 -6.80
N ILE A 215 8.03 10.16 -6.75
CA ILE A 215 9.31 9.57 -7.07
C ILE A 215 9.14 8.65 -8.28
N GLY A 216 9.95 8.85 -9.32
CA GLY A 216 9.98 7.95 -10.47
C GLY A 216 10.66 6.63 -10.11
N MET A 217 10.11 5.51 -10.59
CA MET A 217 10.76 4.21 -10.49
C MET A 217 11.02 3.61 -11.87
N HIS A 218 12.26 3.20 -12.10
CA HIS A 218 12.68 2.61 -13.37
C HIS A 218 13.69 1.49 -13.13
N ALA A 219 13.42 0.31 -13.68
CA ALA A 219 14.31 -0.85 -13.60
C ALA A 219 14.85 -1.10 -12.18
N GLY A 220 13.96 -1.10 -11.18
CA GLY A 220 14.29 -1.40 -9.78
C GLY A 220 15.06 -0.31 -9.03
N LYS A 221 15.14 0.90 -9.56
CA LYS A 221 15.80 2.06 -8.94
C LYS A 221 14.83 3.23 -8.85
N LEU A 222 14.92 4.01 -7.78
CA LEU A 222 14.24 5.30 -7.68
C LEU A 222 15.04 6.36 -8.44
N LYS A 223 14.33 7.23 -9.16
CA LYS A 223 14.91 8.33 -9.94
C LYS A 223 14.15 9.62 -9.64
N GLY A 224 14.88 10.65 -9.25
CA GLY A 224 14.38 12.01 -9.12
C GLY A 224 13.18 12.14 -8.18
N GLU A 225 13.21 13.13 -7.32
CA GLU A 225 12.05 13.59 -6.55
C GLU A 225 11.50 14.83 -7.24
N ALA A 226 10.21 14.81 -7.62
CA ALA A 226 9.48 16.01 -7.96
C ALA A 226 8.57 16.35 -6.77
N SER A 227 8.67 17.56 -6.23
CA SER A 227 7.62 18.04 -5.33
C SER A 227 6.32 18.12 -6.14
N ALA A 228 5.19 17.71 -5.55
CA ALA A 228 3.89 17.66 -6.22
C ALA A 228 3.39 19.03 -6.75
N SER A 229 4.12 20.11 -6.45
CA SER A 229 3.86 21.46 -6.92
C SER A 229 4.55 21.84 -8.24
N LEU A 230 5.42 20.97 -8.77
CA LEU A 230 6.14 21.23 -10.03
C LEU A 230 5.65 20.27 -11.12
N SER A 231 4.73 20.75 -11.93
CA SER A 231 4.44 20.20 -13.25
C SER A 231 5.71 20.27 -14.11
N MET A 232 6.53 19.25 -14.12
CA MET A 232 7.64 19.17 -15.05
C MET A 232 7.55 17.92 -15.89
N GLY A 233 7.49 18.18 -17.20
CA GLY A 233 7.49 17.21 -18.24
C GLY A 233 8.63 16.19 -18.10
N ILE A 234 8.26 14.95 -17.88
CA ILE A 234 9.08 13.84 -18.26
C ILE A 234 8.99 13.74 -19.77
N LYS A 235 9.82 14.53 -20.46
CA LYS A 235 10.09 14.29 -21.89
C LYS A 235 10.93 13.03 -21.99
N ASN A 236 10.52 12.19 -22.92
CA ASN A 236 11.06 10.89 -23.34
C ASN A 236 12.59 10.79 -23.32
#